data_d36eb8153661a3b8a1b1997c28b32e49
#
_entry.id   d36eb8153661a3b8a1b1997c28b32e49
#
_cell.length_a   1.000
_cell.length_b   1.000
_cell.length_c   1.000
_cell.angle_alpha   90.00
_cell.angle_beta   90.00
_cell.angle_gamma   90.00
#
_symmetry.space_group_name_H-M   'P 1'
#
loop_
_entity.id
_entity.type
_entity.pdbx_description
1 polymer ?
#
loop_
_entity_poly.entity_id
_entity_poly.type
_entity_poly.pdbx_seq_one_letter_code
_entity_poly.pdbx_strand_id
1 'polypeptide(L)'
;MRFAAVDIGSNAVRLLFCEVYPTETFPQLKKISLVRLPIRLGEDVFTSGSISPVNAKKLLKTLIAFKHLTEVYGVLDFEICATSAMREATNGKEIAAHIKNETDLDINIIEGNMEADIIFETHVAEKIDQNGTYLYMDVGGGSTELTLFSKGQKITSHSFRIGTIRLKNDMVKKSTWLEMKSWVEELRDNYTIDMIIGTGGNINSIYTLCRLSNYKILKYAKLKQMDEFLNEHTLEERKLKLGLRPDRADVITHASKIYLTVMKKAGVKDMFVPKVGLADGIINQLYIKHLEKLGS
;
A
#
# COMPACT_ATOMS: atom_id res chain seq x y z
N MET A 1 17.74 -16.61 -4.10
CA MET A 1 18.27 -15.49 -3.29
C MET A 1 17.16 -14.97 -2.38
N ARG A 2 17.47 -14.69 -1.09
CA ARG A 2 16.43 -14.21 -0.15
C ARG A 2 16.63 -12.74 0.17
N PHE A 3 15.53 -11.99 0.14
CA PHE A 3 15.48 -10.59 0.52
C PHE A 3 14.31 -10.34 1.46
N ALA A 4 14.38 -9.25 2.21
CA ALA A 4 13.28 -8.80 3.04
C ALA A 4 12.98 -7.31 2.84
N ALA A 5 11.74 -6.91 3.08
CA ALA A 5 11.33 -5.53 3.04
C ALA A 5 10.42 -5.20 4.20
N VAL A 6 10.68 -4.08 4.86
CA VAL A 6 9.82 -3.52 5.89
C VAL A 6 9.05 -2.32 5.33
N ASP A 7 7.72 -2.38 5.41
CA ASP A 7 6.80 -1.30 5.07
C ASP A 7 6.19 -0.75 6.37
N ILE A 8 6.56 0.48 6.73
CA ILE A 8 6.00 1.22 7.87
C ILE A 8 4.85 2.09 7.38
N GLY A 9 3.66 1.49 7.31
CA GLY A 9 2.45 2.19 6.93
C GLY A 9 1.70 2.84 8.09
N SER A 10 0.75 3.72 7.79
CA SER A 10 -0.07 4.41 8.81
C SER A 10 -0.91 3.48 9.68
N ASN A 11 -1.36 2.34 9.15
CA ASN A 11 -2.19 1.37 9.89
C ASN A 11 -1.38 0.22 10.50
N ALA A 12 -0.35 -0.24 9.81
CA ALA A 12 0.44 -1.40 10.24
C ALA A 12 1.85 -1.35 9.70
N VAL A 13 2.77 -1.94 10.44
CA VAL A 13 4.13 -2.24 10.00
C VAL A 13 4.17 -3.68 9.49
N ARG A 14 4.81 -3.90 8.35
CA ARG A 14 4.90 -5.21 7.68
C ARG A 14 6.34 -5.56 7.40
N LEU A 15 6.69 -6.81 7.60
CA LEU A 15 7.94 -7.40 7.15
C LEU A 15 7.61 -8.54 6.19
N LEU A 16 8.03 -8.40 4.95
CA LEU A 16 7.87 -9.40 3.90
C LEU A 16 9.21 -10.09 3.63
N PHE A 17 9.20 -11.42 3.61
CA PHE A 17 10.32 -12.24 3.15
C PHE A 17 9.98 -12.85 1.80
N CYS A 18 10.87 -12.68 0.83
CA CYS A 18 10.76 -13.30 -0.47
C CYS A 18 12.01 -14.09 -0.84
N GLU A 19 11.80 -15.18 -1.54
CA GLU A 19 12.80 -15.85 -2.33
C GLU A 19 12.68 -15.39 -3.77
N VAL A 20 13.79 -14.92 -4.35
CA VAL A 20 13.84 -14.40 -5.72
C VAL A 20 14.61 -15.39 -6.58
N TYR A 21 13.95 -15.85 -7.64
CA TYR A 21 14.52 -16.75 -8.64
C TYR A 21 14.79 -15.97 -9.91
N PRO A 22 16.05 -15.93 -10.41
CA PRO A 22 16.35 -15.34 -11.70
C PRO A 22 15.64 -16.12 -12.81
N THR A 23 15.11 -15.40 -13.79
CA THR A 23 14.59 -15.95 -15.03
C THR A 23 15.14 -15.14 -16.21
N GLU A 24 14.93 -15.59 -17.44
CA GLU A 24 15.45 -14.91 -18.64
C GLU A 24 14.84 -13.51 -18.85
N THR A 25 13.62 -13.27 -18.40
CA THR A 25 12.91 -12.00 -18.62
C THR A 25 12.78 -11.17 -17.35
N PHE A 26 12.17 -11.74 -16.31
CA PHE A 26 11.90 -11.05 -15.06
C PHE A 26 12.04 -11.99 -13.86
N PRO A 27 12.57 -11.51 -12.70
CA PRO A 27 12.74 -12.36 -11.55
C PRO A 27 11.40 -12.85 -10.98
N GLN A 28 11.30 -14.11 -10.66
CA GLN A 28 10.12 -14.66 -9.98
C GLN A 28 10.23 -14.44 -8.48
N LEU A 29 9.34 -13.61 -7.92
CA LEU A 29 9.25 -13.38 -6.48
C LEU A 29 8.29 -14.37 -5.84
N LYS A 30 8.82 -15.21 -4.95
CA LYS A 30 8.03 -16.14 -4.12
C LYS A 30 7.99 -15.66 -2.69
N LYS A 31 6.80 -15.23 -2.24
CA LYS A 31 6.60 -14.83 -0.83
C LYS A 31 6.76 -16.04 0.08
N ILE A 32 7.67 -15.94 1.06
CA ILE A 32 7.93 -16.98 2.05
C ILE A 32 7.08 -16.72 3.30
N SER A 33 7.16 -15.49 3.82
CA SER A 33 6.49 -15.11 5.07
C SER A 33 6.13 -13.64 5.07
N LEU A 34 5.04 -13.30 5.74
CA LEU A 34 4.61 -11.93 5.97
C LEU A 34 4.23 -11.76 7.44
N VAL A 35 5.04 -10.99 8.16
CA VAL A 35 4.73 -10.57 9.53
C VAL A 35 4.09 -9.19 9.49
N ARG A 36 2.98 -9.00 10.21
CA ARG A 36 2.23 -7.75 10.21
C ARG A 36 1.80 -7.37 11.62
N LEU A 37 2.20 -6.18 12.07
CA LEU A 37 1.83 -5.61 13.36
C LEU A 37 1.01 -4.32 13.17
N PRO A 38 -0.21 -4.24 13.74
CA PRO A 38 -1.09 -3.07 13.64
C PRO A 38 -0.71 -2.02 14.70
N ILE A 39 0.39 -1.27 14.49
CA ILE A 39 0.85 -0.22 15.43
C ILE A 39 -0.05 1.01 15.36
N ARG A 40 -0.64 1.29 14.16
CA ARG A 40 -1.60 2.38 13.92
C ARG A 40 -1.01 3.79 14.13
N LEU A 41 0.22 4.01 13.67
CA LEU A 41 0.90 5.32 13.75
C LEU A 41 0.04 6.47 13.23
N GLY A 42 -0.80 6.21 12.22
CA GLY A 42 -1.70 7.23 11.66
C GLY A 42 -2.78 7.70 12.63
N GLU A 43 -3.18 6.93 13.65
CA GLU A 43 -4.13 7.41 14.65
C GLU A 43 -3.53 8.55 15.48
N ASP A 44 -2.26 8.43 15.85
CA ASP A 44 -1.56 9.51 16.55
C ASP A 44 -1.33 10.71 15.63
N VAL A 45 -0.69 10.47 14.48
CA VAL A 45 -0.19 11.54 13.60
C VAL A 45 -1.32 12.38 13.02
N PHE A 46 -2.41 11.74 12.58
CA PHE A 46 -3.50 12.49 11.96
C PHE A 46 -4.37 13.22 12.96
N THR A 47 -4.31 12.89 14.27
CA THR A 47 -5.03 13.59 15.32
C THR A 47 -4.18 14.62 16.06
N SER A 48 -2.94 14.30 16.43
CA SER A 48 -2.06 15.14 17.23
C SER A 48 -0.88 15.75 16.47
N GLY A 49 -0.64 15.34 15.21
CA GLY A 49 0.50 15.81 14.41
C GLY A 49 1.83 15.08 14.71
N SER A 50 1.89 14.22 15.72
CA SER A 50 3.11 13.54 16.14
C SER A 50 2.84 12.08 16.54
N ILE A 51 3.87 11.25 16.48
CA ILE A 51 3.82 9.87 16.98
C ILE A 51 4.00 9.90 18.50
N SER A 52 3.10 9.24 19.22
CA SER A 52 3.15 9.16 20.69
C SER A 52 4.37 8.36 21.17
N PRO A 53 4.90 8.65 22.38
CA PRO A 53 5.99 7.87 22.97
C PRO A 53 5.69 6.37 23.08
N VAL A 54 4.42 6.03 23.28
CA VAL A 54 3.97 4.63 23.36
C VAL A 54 4.13 3.94 22.00
N ASN A 55 3.69 4.56 20.92
CA ASN A 55 3.79 3.99 19.59
C ASN A 55 5.21 4.07 19.02
N ALA A 56 6.00 5.09 19.36
CA ALA A 56 7.43 5.13 19.04
C ALA A 56 8.19 3.95 19.69
N LYS A 57 7.92 3.66 20.99
CA LYS A 57 8.49 2.49 21.68
C LYS A 57 8.04 1.15 21.06
N LYS A 58 6.76 1.05 20.63
CA LYS A 58 6.28 -0.15 19.93
C LYS A 58 6.99 -0.32 18.58
N LEU A 59 7.18 0.77 17.82
CA LEU A 59 7.88 0.75 16.54
C LEU A 59 9.33 0.28 16.72
N LEU A 60 10.08 0.86 17.67
CA LEU A 60 11.44 0.45 17.98
C LEU A 60 11.52 -1.05 18.30
N LYS A 61 10.69 -1.55 19.23
CA LYS A 61 10.65 -2.98 19.57
C LYS A 61 10.28 -3.87 18.39
N THR A 62 9.39 -3.40 17.52
CA THR A 62 9.00 -4.13 16.31
C THR A 62 10.18 -4.26 15.36
N LEU A 63 10.94 -3.19 15.13
CA LEU A 63 12.09 -3.22 14.22
C LEU A 63 13.25 -4.06 14.79
N ILE A 64 13.48 -4.05 16.11
CA ILE A 64 14.43 -4.97 16.76
C ILE A 64 14.02 -6.43 16.49
N ALA A 65 12.75 -6.78 16.71
CA ALA A 65 12.26 -8.12 16.43
C ALA A 65 12.40 -8.50 14.94
N PHE A 66 12.15 -7.54 14.04
CA PHE A 66 12.30 -7.75 12.61
C PHE A 66 13.76 -7.97 12.20
N LYS A 67 14.71 -7.24 12.79
CA LYS A 67 16.15 -7.44 12.61
C LYS A 67 16.53 -8.90 12.94
N HIS A 68 16.12 -9.40 14.11
CA HIS A 68 16.39 -10.80 14.48
C HIS A 68 15.73 -11.81 13.51
N LEU A 69 14.53 -11.51 13.03
CA LEU A 69 13.90 -12.38 12.01
C LEU A 69 14.69 -12.37 10.70
N THR A 70 15.23 -11.23 10.26
CA THR A 70 16.07 -11.18 9.03
C THR A 70 17.34 -12.00 9.18
N GLU A 71 17.97 -11.98 10.36
CA GLU A 71 19.12 -12.82 10.70
C GLU A 71 18.76 -14.32 10.63
N VAL A 72 17.65 -14.74 11.25
CA VAL A 72 17.18 -16.15 11.26
C VAL A 72 16.86 -16.63 9.84
N TYR A 73 16.23 -15.78 9.00
CA TYR A 73 15.91 -16.14 7.61
C TYR A 73 17.14 -16.12 6.68
N GLY A 74 18.28 -15.55 7.13
CA GLY A 74 19.51 -15.47 6.34
C GLY A 74 19.32 -14.69 5.04
N VAL A 75 18.70 -13.50 5.13
CA VAL A 75 18.49 -12.65 3.95
C VAL A 75 19.81 -12.01 3.49
N LEU A 76 19.97 -11.85 2.19
CA LEU A 76 21.14 -11.20 1.59
C LEU A 76 21.13 -9.68 1.86
N ASP A 77 19.97 -9.08 1.82
CA ASP A 77 19.78 -7.66 2.09
C ASP A 77 18.32 -7.39 2.48
N PHE A 78 18.08 -6.26 3.18
CA PHE A 78 16.74 -5.79 3.49
C PHE A 78 16.70 -4.26 3.58
N GLU A 79 15.53 -3.69 3.29
CA GLU A 79 15.30 -2.25 3.34
C GLU A 79 14.03 -1.93 4.13
N ILE A 80 14.05 -0.79 4.84
CA ILE A 80 12.93 -0.28 5.63
C ILE A 80 12.43 1.00 5.00
N CYS A 81 11.22 0.99 4.45
CA CYS A 81 10.55 2.19 3.95
C CYS A 81 9.39 2.59 4.86
N ALA A 82 9.23 3.89 5.06
CA ALA A 82 8.14 4.48 5.81
C ALA A 82 7.35 5.48 4.95
N THR A 83 6.03 5.47 5.09
CA THR A 83 5.11 6.25 4.26
C THR A 83 4.42 7.38 5.04
N SER A 84 3.18 7.72 4.69
CA SER A 84 2.48 8.93 5.10
C SER A 84 2.51 9.25 6.61
N ALA A 85 2.38 8.27 7.51
CA ALA A 85 2.41 8.56 8.95
C ALA A 85 3.77 9.07 9.41
N MET A 86 4.87 8.39 9.05
CA MET A 86 6.22 8.84 9.41
C MET A 86 6.58 10.15 8.71
N ARG A 87 6.17 10.32 7.46
CA ARG A 87 6.43 11.53 6.65
C ARG A 87 5.74 12.77 7.23
N GLU A 88 4.49 12.64 7.69
CA GLU A 88 3.70 13.75 8.20
C GLU A 88 3.91 14.03 9.70
N ALA A 89 4.49 13.11 10.45
CA ALA A 89 4.76 13.30 11.86
C ALA A 89 5.83 14.38 12.09
N THR A 90 5.54 15.36 12.96
CA THR A 90 6.50 16.40 13.34
C THR A 90 7.79 15.84 13.94
N ASN A 91 7.69 14.68 14.62
CA ASN A 91 8.81 13.94 15.23
C ASN A 91 9.24 12.71 14.43
N GLY A 92 8.78 12.53 13.19
CA GLY A 92 9.08 11.32 12.40
C GLY A 92 10.57 11.13 12.12
N LYS A 93 11.28 12.19 11.74
CA LYS A 93 12.73 12.16 11.50
C LYS A 93 13.52 11.91 12.79
N GLU A 94 13.10 12.48 13.92
CA GLU A 94 13.72 12.27 15.22
C GLU A 94 13.59 10.80 15.66
N ILE A 95 12.39 10.21 15.48
CA ILE A 95 12.16 8.79 15.78
C ILE A 95 13.00 7.89 14.87
N ALA A 96 13.12 8.20 13.58
CA ALA A 96 13.98 7.45 12.67
C ALA A 96 15.45 7.51 13.09
N ALA A 97 15.95 8.69 13.47
CA ALA A 97 17.31 8.87 13.97
C ALA A 97 17.55 8.12 15.31
N HIS A 98 16.58 8.18 16.22
CA HIS A 98 16.66 7.41 17.47
C HIS A 98 16.72 5.90 17.22
N ILE A 99 15.87 5.38 16.34
CA ILE A 99 15.87 3.97 15.94
C ILE A 99 17.21 3.57 15.33
N LYS A 100 17.79 4.41 14.45
CA LYS A 100 19.11 4.16 13.88
C LYS A 100 20.20 4.06 14.95
N ASN A 101 20.22 4.98 15.89
CA ASN A 101 21.19 4.98 17.00
C ASN A 101 21.08 3.73 17.88
N GLU A 102 19.87 3.25 18.15
CA GLU A 102 19.63 2.09 19.02
C GLU A 102 19.85 0.74 18.31
N THR A 103 19.71 0.68 16.98
CA THR A 103 19.60 -0.59 16.26
C THR A 103 20.50 -0.72 15.04
N ASP A 104 21.11 0.38 14.60
CA ASP A 104 21.82 0.51 13.32
C ASP A 104 20.91 0.28 12.08
N LEU A 105 19.59 0.45 12.24
CA LEU A 105 18.61 0.31 11.15
C LEU A 105 18.28 1.67 10.57
N ASP A 106 18.48 1.83 9.26
CA ASP A 106 18.05 3.01 8.53
C ASP A 106 16.59 2.90 8.10
N ILE A 107 15.81 3.97 8.34
CA ILE A 107 14.45 4.09 7.86
C ILE A 107 14.40 5.11 6.73
N ASN A 108 14.10 4.65 5.52
CA ASN A 108 13.88 5.50 4.35
C ASN A 108 12.44 6.02 4.36
N ILE A 109 12.27 7.33 4.66
CA ILE A 109 10.94 7.97 4.61
C ILE A 109 10.69 8.44 3.18
N ILE A 110 9.80 7.76 2.47
CA ILE A 110 9.54 7.97 1.04
C ILE A 110 8.35 8.91 0.78
N GLU A 111 8.41 9.63 -0.35
CA GLU A 111 7.30 10.44 -0.85
C GLU A 111 6.22 9.56 -1.51
N GLY A 112 4.96 10.03 -1.53
CA GLY A 112 3.84 9.23 -2.06
C GLY A 112 3.96 8.87 -3.55
N ASN A 113 4.59 9.74 -4.36
CA ASN A 113 4.88 9.47 -5.76
C ASN A 113 5.93 8.37 -5.95
N MET A 114 6.94 8.31 -5.07
CA MET A 114 7.94 7.22 -5.07
C MET A 114 7.31 5.87 -4.70
N GLU A 115 6.36 5.86 -3.76
CA GLU A 115 5.64 4.64 -3.37
C GLU A 115 4.95 4.01 -4.59
N ALA A 116 4.29 4.83 -5.43
CA ALA A 116 3.65 4.36 -6.66
C ALA A 116 4.67 3.84 -7.69
N ASP A 117 5.81 4.51 -7.85
CA ASP A 117 6.87 4.09 -8.78
C ASP A 117 7.46 2.73 -8.37
N ILE A 118 7.80 2.56 -7.09
CA ILE A 118 8.32 1.31 -6.53
C ILE A 118 7.35 0.15 -6.76
N ILE A 119 6.04 0.37 -6.63
CA ILE A 119 5.05 -0.70 -6.84
C ILE A 119 4.83 -0.97 -8.34
N PHE A 120 4.88 0.06 -9.18
CA PHE A 120 4.74 -0.14 -10.64
C PHE A 120 5.90 -0.93 -11.25
N GLU A 121 7.12 -0.75 -10.75
CA GLU A 121 8.29 -1.54 -11.13
C GLU A 121 8.17 -3.02 -10.74
N THR A 122 7.21 -3.36 -9.85
CA THR A 122 6.87 -4.76 -9.67
C THR A 122 6.13 -5.27 -10.91
N HIS A 123 6.29 -6.57 -11.22
CA HIS A 123 5.70 -7.33 -12.34
C HIS A 123 4.20 -7.08 -12.64
N VAL A 124 3.60 -5.98 -12.18
CA VAL A 124 2.27 -5.54 -12.58
C VAL A 124 2.29 -5.18 -14.07
N ALA A 125 3.36 -4.51 -14.53
CA ALA A 125 3.55 -4.13 -15.92
C ALA A 125 3.61 -5.34 -16.88
N GLU A 126 4.03 -6.52 -16.40
CA GLU A 126 4.09 -7.74 -17.23
C GLU A 126 2.75 -8.42 -17.45
N LYS A 127 1.79 -8.19 -16.53
CA LYS A 127 0.47 -8.84 -16.53
C LYS A 127 -0.60 -8.03 -17.21
N ILE A 128 -0.26 -6.84 -17.65
CA ILE A 128 -1.13 -5.90 -18.36
C ILE A 128 -0.54 -5.57 -19.73
N ASP A 129 -1.39 -5.23 -20.68
CA ASP A 129 -0.92 -4.78 -21.99
C ASP A 129 -0.09 -3.49 -21.83
N GLN A 130 1.18 -3.54 -22.26
CA GLN A 130 2.06 -2.37 -22.17
C GLN A 130 1.61 -1.19 -23.04
N ASN A 131 0.73 -1.41 -24.00
CA ASN A 131 0.15 -0.36 -24.83
C ASN A 131 -1.08 0.31 -24.21
N GLY A 132 -1.62 -0.26 -23.12
CA GLY A 132 -2.81 0.24 -22.43
C GLY A 132 -2.55 1.47 -21.58
N THR A 133 -3.66 2.06 -21.10
CA THR A 133 -3.67 3.18 -20.14
C THR A 133 -4.33 2.76 -18.85
N TYR A 134 -3.60 2.88 -17.74
CA TYR A 134 -4.01 2.35 -16.44
C TYR A 134 -3.95 3.41 -15.36
N LEU A 135 -5.00 3.51 -14.55
CA LEU A 135 -4.97 4.31 -13.33
C LEU A 135 -4.59 3.40 -12.15
N TYR A 136 -3.34 3.54 -11.72
CA TYR A 136 -2.86 2.88 -10.51
C TYR A 136 -3.42 3.57 -9.27
N MET A 137 -3.85 2.79 -8.26
CA MET A 137 -4.50 3.29 -7.05
C MET A 137 -4.07 2.51 -5.83
N ASP A 138 -3.39 3.16 -4.89
CA ASP A 138 -3.15 2.64 -3.54
C ASP A 138 -3.92 3.44 -2.49
N VAL A 139 -4.66 2.74 -1.64
CA VAL A 139 -5.44 3.36 -0.55
C VAL A 139 -4.82 2.99 0.79
N GLY A 140 -4.07 3.94 1.31
CA GLY A 140 -3.43 3.86 2.62
C GLY A 140 -4.34 4.28 3.78
N GLY A 141 -3.74 4.38 4.96
CA GLY A 141 -4.41 4.91 6.15
C GLY A 141 -4.51 6.43 6.14
N GLY A 142 -3.49 7.12 5.61
CA GLY A 142 -3.36 8.57 5.59
C GLY A 142 -3.67 9.22 4.25
N SER A 143 -3.36 8.56 3.16
CA SER A 143 -3.45 9.08 1.81
C SER A 143 -3.99 8.05 0.82
N THR A 144 -4.32 8.54 -0.37
CA THR A 144 -4.62 7.74 -1.55
C THR A 144 -3.71 8.24 -2.67
N GLU A 145 -2.87 7.36 -3.14
CA GLU A 145 -1.95 7.58 -4.25
C GLU A 145 -2.64 7.16 -5.56
N LEU A 146 -2.68 8.09 -6.52
CA LEU A 146 -3.20 7.85 -7.86
C LEU A 146 -2.10 8.18 -8.88
N THR A 147 -1.82 7.24 -9.79
CA THR A 147 -0.81 7.41 -10.84
C THR A 147 -1.35 6.92 -12.17
N LEU A 148 -1.32 7.76 -13.18
CA LEU A 148 -1.68 7.38 -14.55
C LEU A 148 -0.45 6.88 -15.29
N PHE A 149 -0.54 5.67 -15.81
CA PHE A 149 0.42 5.10 -16.75
C PHE A 149 -0.24 4.93 -18.11
N SER A 150 0.46 5.29 -19.15
CA SER A 150 0.02 5.07 -20.53
C SER A 150 1.20 4.59 -21.37
N LYS A 151 1.01 3.53 -22.12
CA LYS A 151 2.06 2.92 -22.98
C LYS A 151 3.36 2.64 -22.20
N GLY A 152 3.24 2.10 -21.02
CA GLY A 152 4.37 1.76 -20.15
C GLY A 152 5.07 2.95 -19.49
N GLN A 153 4.61 4.18 -19.73
CA GLN A 153 5.21 5.39 -19.15
C GLN A 153 4.30 6.03 -18.10
N LYS A 154 4.91 6.56 -17.05
CA LYS A 154 4.23 7.37 -16.05
C LYS A 154 3.90 8.73 -16.64
N ILE A 155 2.62 9.07 -16.69
CA ILE A 155 2.12 10.34 -17.22
C ILE A 155 2.03 11.39 -16.11
N THR A 156 1.34 11.05 -15.02
CA THR A 156 1.16 11.95 -13.87
C THR A 156 0.87 11.15 -12.61
N SER A 157 1.14 11.75 -11.45
CA SER A 157 0.89 11.14 -10.14
C SER A 157 0.43 12.20 -9.14
N HIS A 158 -0.49 11.84 -8.27
CA HIS A 158 -0.93 12.69 -7.18
C HIS A 158 -1.23 11.90 -5.91
N SER A 159 -0.82 12.43 -4.76
CA SER A 159 -1.14 11.88 -3.44
C SER A 159 -2.17 12.77 -2.76
N PHE A 160 -3.37 12.24 -2.56
CA PHE A 160 -4.46 12.93 -1.89
C PHE A 160 -4.48 12.58 -0.40
N ARG A 161 -4.64 13.57 0.47
CA ARG A 161 -4.79 13.38 1.93
C ARG A 161 -6.18 12.78 2.27
N ILE A 162 -6.55 11.72 1.57
CA ILE A 162 -7.74 10.90 1.74
C ILE A 162 -7.27 9.49 2.04
N GLY A 163 -7.30 9.11 3.31
CA GLY A 163 -6.93 7.77 3.75
C GLY A 163 -7.98 7.21 4.70
N THR A 164 -7.94 5.91 4.90
CA THR A 164 -8.98 5.22 5.65
C THR A 164 -9.03 5.58 7.14
N ILE A 165 -7.88 5.89 7.77
CA ILE A 165 -7.82 6.35 9.16
C ILE A 165 -8.30 7.80 9.25
N ARG A 166 -7.93 8.66 8.27
CA ARG A 166 -8.44 10.03 8.23
C ARG A 166 -9.97 10.08 8.08
N LEU A 167 -10.53 9.21 7.22
CA LEU A 167 -11.99 9.13 7.05
C LEU A 167 -12.69 8.62 8.30
N LYS A 168 -12.14 7.61 8.94
CA LYS A 168 -12.66 7.10 10.21
C LYS A 168 -12.74 8.18 11.29
N ASN A 169 -11.80 9.12 11.29
CA ASN A 169 -11.70 10.20 12.27
C ASN A 169 -12.29 11.54 11.77
N ASP A 170 -13.08 11.53 10.68
CA ASP A 170 -13.72 12.70 10.08
C ASP A 170 -12.76 13.85 9.71
N MET A 171 -11.50 13.52 9.36
CA MET A 171 -10.42 14.48 9.10
C MET A 171 -10.23 14.82 7.63
N VAL A 172 -11.10 14.36 6.75
CA VAL A 172 -11.02 14.62 5.31
C VAL A 172 -11.96 15.76 4.94
N LYS A 173 -11.40 16.89 4.48
CA LYS A 173 -12.17 18.06 4.06
C LYS A 173 -12.95 17.77 2.76
N LYS A 174 -14.10 18.43 2.60
CA LYS A 174 -14.88 18.37 1.35
C LYS A 174 -14.09 18.86 0.14
N SER A 175 -13.24 19.87 0.32
CA SER A 175 -12.34 20.40 -0.74
C SER A 175 -11.37 19.32 -1.26
N THR A 176 -10.77 18.51 -0.39
CA THR A 176 -9.86 17.44 -0.79
C THR A 176 -10.57 16.35 -1.60
N TRP A 177 -11.84 16.04 -1.25
CA TRP A 177 -12.67 15.14 -2.05
C TRP A 177 -13.00 15.74 -3.43
N LEU A 178 -13.27 17.04 -3.51
CA LEU A 178 -13.53 17.72 -4.78
C LEU A 178 -12.27 17.71 -5.65
N GLU A 179 -11.13 18.05 -5.07
CA GLU A 179 -9.82 18.03 -5.73
C GLU A 179 -9.54 16.66 -6.36
N MET A 180 -9.64 15.58 -5.59
CA MET A 180 -9.43 14.22 -6.12
C MET A 180 -10.40 13.88 -7.24
N LYS A 181 -11.69 14.22 -7.08
CA LYS A 181 -12.71 13.93 -8.10
C LYS A 181 -12.44 14.69 -9.40
N SER A 182 -12.14 15.99 -9.31
CA SER A 182 -11.83 16.83 -10.47
C SER A 182 -10.57 16.35 -11.19
N TRP A 183 -9.53 15.98 -10.45
CA TRP A 183 -8.30 15.44 -11.03
C TRP A 183 -8.55 14.12 -11.78
N VAL A 184 -9.36 13.21 -11.22
CA VAL A 184 -9.71 11.94 -11.88
C VAL A 184 -10.61 12.17 -13.11
N GLU A 185 -11.53 13.13 -13.05
CA GLU A 185 -12.39 13.52 -14.19
C GLU A 185 -11.55 14.12 -15.32
N GLU A 186 -10.58 14.98 -15.01
CA GLU A 186 -9.63 15.53 -15.98
C GLU A 186 -8.83 14.43 -16.68
N LEU A 187 -8.36 13.42 -15.94
CA LEU A 187 -7.68 12.28 -16.55
C LEU A 187 -8.59 11.50 -17.49
N ARG A 188 -9.84 11.23 -17.10
CA ARG A 188 -10.83 10.56 -17.95
C ARG A 188 -11.12 11.34 -19.23
N ASP A 189 -11.18 12.65 -19.13
CA ASP A 189 -11.52 13.51 -20.27
C ASP A 189 -10.36 13.62 -21.28
N ASN A 190 -9.12 13.43 -20.80
CA ASN A 190 -7.91 13.48 -21.65
C ASN A 190 -7.39 12.09 -22.09
N TYR A 191 -7.77 11.00 -21.38
CA TYR A 191 -7.26 9.65 -21.64
C TYR A 191 -8.36 8.61 -21.58
N THR A 192 -8.32 7.64 -22.49
CA THR A 192 -9.15 6.43 -22.35
C THR A 192 -8.49 5.50 -21.35
N ILE A 193 -9.01 5.45 -20.12
CA ILE A 193 -8.48 4.59 -19.07
C ILE A 193 -9.09 3.20 -19.23
N ASP A 194 -8.26 2.20 -19.55
CA ASP A 194 -8.70 0.83 -19.81
C ASP A 194 -9.13 0.12 -18.50
N MET A 195 -8.35 0.31 -17.43
CA MET A 195 -8.59 -0.38 -16.16
C MET A 195 -7.93 0.36 -14.99
N ILE A 196 -8.46 0.18 -13.79
CA ILE A 196 -7.78 0.58 -12.55
C ILE A 196 -6.95 -0.58 -12.02
N ILE A 197 -5.76 -0.30 -11.51
CA ILE A 197 -4.92 -1.27 -10.80
C ILE A 197 -4.97 -0.92 -9.32
N GLY A 198 -5.70 -1.72 -8.54
CA GLY A 198 -5.86 -1.50 -7.09
C GLY A 198 -4.85 -2.29 -6.27
N THR A 199 -4.09 -1.60 -5.42
CA THR A 199 -3.12 -2.23 -4.52
C THR A 199 -3.39 -1.93 -3.05
N GLY A 200 -2.60 -2.54 -2.19
CA GLY A 200 -2.69 -2.36 -0.76
C GLY A 200 -3.62 -3.34 -0.05
N GLY A 201 -3.53 -3.32 1.27
CA GLY A 201 -4.19 -4.32 2.11
C GLY A 201 -5.71 -4.21 2.17
N ASN A 202 -6.29 -3.04 1.85
CA ASN A 202 -7.74 -2.84 1.87
C ASN A 202 -8.40 -3.55 0.70
N ILE A 203 -7.93 -3.29 -0.53
CA ILE A 203 -8.49 -3.93 -1.71
C ILE A 203 -8.26 -5.44 -1.73
N ASN A 204 -7.11 -5.90 -1.24
CA ASN A 204 -6.83 -7.32 -1.09
C ASN A 204 -7.84 -8.01 -0.16
N SER A 205 -8.24 -7.36 0.94
CA SER A 205 -9.26 -7.88 1.87
C SER A 205 -10.65 -7.89 1.23
N ILE A 206 -11.04 -6.81 0.54
CA ILE A 206 -12.31 -6.71 -0.19
C ILE A 206 -12.37 -7.81 -1.27
N TYR A 207 -11.31 -7.95 -2.07
CA TYR A 207 -11.23 -8.97 -3.11
C TYR A 207 -11.38 -10.39 -2.54
N THR A 208 -10.75 -10.67 -1.41
CA THR A 208 -10.84 -11.97 -0.73
C THR A 208 -12.26 -12.25 -0.24
N LEU A 209 -12.94 -11.26 0.34
CA LEU A 209 -14.35 -11.37 0.76
C LEU A 209 -15.29 -11.60 -0.41
N CYS A 210 -14.99 -11.07 -1.59
CA CYS A 210 -15.76 -11.29 -2.80
C CYS A 210 -15.73 -12.73 -3.31
N ARG A 211 -14.82 -13.59 -2.80
CA ARG A 211 -14.63 -15.00 -3.19
C ARG A 211 -14.51 -15.18 -4.72
N LEU A 212 -13.85 -14.24 -5.39
CA LEU A 212 -13.68 -14.29 -6.82
C LEU A 212 -12.65 -15.36 -7.22
N SER A 213 -12.89 -16.03 -8.35
CA SER A 213 -11.94 -16.95 -8.96
C SER A 213 -10.69 -16.20 -9.47
N ASN A 214 -9.66 -16.94 -9.88
CA ASN A 214 -8.26 -16.51 -10.10
C ASN A 214 -7.99 -15.36 -11.10
N TYR A 215 -8.99 -14.74 -11.71
CA TYR A 215 -8.78 -13.70 -12.74
C TYR A 215 -8.34 -12.32 -12.20
N LYS A 216 -8.28 -12.16 -10.88
CA LYS A 216 -7.84 -10.90 -10.21
C LYS A 216 -8.58 -9.63 -10.63
N ILE A 217 -9.69 -9.73 -11.35
CA ILE A 217 -10.55 -8.61 -11.76
C ILE A 217 -11.72 -8.45 -10.79
N LEU A 218 -11.84 -7.25 -10.23
CA LEU A 218 -12.97 -6.83 -9.39
C LEU A 218 -13.81 -5.82 -10.16
N LYS A 219 -15.04 -6.20 -10.53
CA LYS A 219 -15.97 -5.33 -11.23
C LYS A 219 -16.58 -4.30 -10.28
N TYR A 220 -16.83 -3.08 -10.78
CA TYR A 220 -17.50 -2.00 -10.04
C TYR A 220 -18.80 -2.45 -9.36
N ALA A 221 -19.64 -3.16 -10.10
CA ALA A 221 -20.92 -3.67 -9.55
C ALA A 221 -20.70 -4.62 -8.36
N LYS A 222 -19.66 -5.50 -8.42
CA LYS A 222 -19.33 -6.40 -7.34
C LYS A 222 -18.72 -5.67 -6.14
N LEU A 223 -17.89 -4.67 -6.38
CA LEU A 223 -17.36 -3.80 -5.32
C LEU A 223 -18.49 -3.02 -4.62
N LYS A 224 -19.47 -2.50 -5.39
CA LYS A 224 -20.64 -1.80 -4.85
C LYS A 224 -21.49 -2.73 -3.98
N GLN A 225 -21.78 -3.94 -4.45
CA GLN A 225 -22.51 -4.95 -3.67
C GLN A 225 -21.76 -5.29 -2.36
N MET A 226 -20.42 -5.40 -2.43
CA MET A 226 -19.58 -5.66 -1.24
C MET A 226 -19.58 -4.47 -0.28
N ASP A 227 -19.56 -3.24 -0.77
CA ASP A 227 -19.66 -2.03 0.07
C ASP A 227 -21.00 -1.99 0.82
N GLU A 228 -22.11 -2.25 0.14
CA GLU A 228 -23.44 -2.36 0.75
C GLU A 228 -23.45 -3.45 1.83
N PHE A 229 -22.98 -4.65 1.50
CA PHE A 229 -22.86 -5.77 2.44
C PHE A 229 -22.01 -5.43 3.66
N LEU A 230 -20.87 -4.78 3.49
CA LEU A 230 -19.99 -4.38 4.60
C LEU A 230 -20.64 -3.32 5.49
N ASN A 231 -21.45 -2.40 4.93
CA ASN A 231 -22.15 -1.37 5.69
C ASN A 231 -23.36 -1.90 6.45
N GLU A 232 -23.99 -2.99 6.01
CA GLU A 232 -25.04 -3.70 6.76
C GLU A 232 -24.52 -4.42 8.01
N HIS A 233 -23.21 -4.70 8.08
CA HIS A 233 -22.59 -5.38 9.22
C HIS A 233 -21.99 -4.39 10.21
N THR A 234 -22.23 -4.59 11.49
CA THR A 234 -21.56 -3.86 12.58
C THR A 234 -20.07 -4.16 12.61
N LEU A 235 -19.29 -3.36 13.33
CA LEU A 235 -17.85 -3.59 13.51
C LEU A 235 -17.57 -4.99 14.09
N GLU A 236 -18.35 -5.41 15.07
CA GLU A 236 -18.19 -6.73 15.70
C GLU A 236 -18.54 -7.87 14.73
N GLU A 237 -19.57 -7.72 13.94
CA GLU A 237 -19.92 -8.73 12.92
C GLU A 237 -18.84 -8.83 11.83
N ARG A 238 -18.25 -7.70 11.41
CA ARG A 238 -17.13 -7.74 10.46
C ARG A 238 -15.92 -8.51 11.02
N LYS A 239 -15.66 -8.42 12.33
CA LYS A 239 -14.60 -9.20 12.99
C LYS A 239 -14.98 -10.66 13.12
N LEU A 240 -16.14 -10.95 13.71
CA LEU A 240 -16.52 -12.30 14.12
C LEU A 240 -17.09 -13.14 12.97
N LYS A 241 -17.98 -12.57 12.15
CA LYS A 241 -18.65 -13.30 11.05
C LYS A 241 -17.83 -13.28 9.75
N LEU A 242 -17.18 -12.14 9.44
CA LEU A 242 -16.41 -12.00 8.21
C LEU A 242 -14.91 -12.31 8.39
N GLY A 243 -14.46 -12.56 9.63
CA GLY A 243 -13.07 -12.90 9.93
C GLY A 243 -12.07 -11.77 9.66
N LEU A 244 -12.53 -10.52 9.61
CA LEU A 244 -11.65 -9.38 9.42
C LEU A 244 -10.87 -9.09 10.69
N ARG A 245 -9.57 -8.81 10.54
CA ARG A 245 -8.75 -8.32 11.66
C ARG A 245 -9.34 -7.02 12.20
N PRO A 246 -9.28 -6.76 13.53
CA PRO A 246 -9.88 -5.56 14.14
C PRO A 246 -9.50 -4.26 13.44
N ASP A 247 -8.20 -4.09 13.14
CA ASP A 247 -7.64 -2.92 12.47
C ASP A 247 -7.95 -2.84 10.96
N ARG A 248 -8.61 -3.85 10.42
CA ARG A 248 -9.15 -3.87 9.06
C ARG A 248 -10.66 -3.65 9.07
N ALA A 249 -11.36 -4.29 9.99
CA ALA A 249 -12.81 -4.23 10.11
C ALA A 249 -13.35 -2.79 10.30
N ASP A 250 -12.59 -1.95 11.00
CA ASP A 250 -12.97 -0.56 11.29
C ASP A 250 -12.67 0.45 10.16
N VAL A 251 -11.88 0.07 9.16
CA VAL A 251 -11.50 0.98 8.06
C VAL A 251 -11.97 0.51 6.67
N ILE A 252 -12.45 -0.73 6.53
CA ILE A 252 -12.69 -1.34 5.22
C ILE A 252 -13.82 -0.65 4.44
N THR A 253 -14.87 -0.15 5.13
CA THR A 253 -15.98 0.61 4.50
C THR A 253 -15.52 1.99 4.02
N HIS A 254 -14.56 2.60 4.71
CA HIS A 254 -13.94 3.84 4.24
C HIS A 254 -13.10 3.59 2.98
N ALA A 255 -12.40 2.45 2.92
CA ALA A 255 -11.64 2.07 1.74
C ALA A 255 -12.55 1.80 0.53
N SER A 256 -13.63 1.03 0.69
CA SER A 256 -14.56 0.74 -0.42
C SER A 256 -15.19 2.01 -0.98
N LYS A 257 -15.53 3.00 -0.14
CA LYS A 257 -16.01 4.32 -0.56
C LYS A 257 -14.99 5.05 -1.44
N ILE A 258 -13.69 5.00 -1.11
CA ILE A 258 -12.64 5.65 -1.92
C ILE A 258 -12.56 4.95 -3.28
N TYR A 259 -12.44 3.61 -3.31
CA TYR A 259 -12.35 2.85 -4.55
C TYR A 259 -13.56 3.09 -5.46
N LEU A 260 -14.78 3.03 -4.93
CA LEU A 260 -16.00 3.30 -5.69
C LEU A 260 -16.04 4.72 -6.26
N THR A 261 -15.57 5.70 -5.48
CA THR A 261 -15.53 7.10 -5.93
C THR A 261 -14.59 7.26 -7.12
N VAL A 262 -13.37 6.72 -7.03
CA VAL A 262 -12.38 6.82 -8.12
C VAL A 262 -12.85 6.05 -9.36
N MET A 263 -13.31 4.80 -9.22
CA MET A 263 -13.84 4.02 -10.35
C MET A 263 -14.97 4.75 -11.08
N LYS A 264 -15.92 5.31 -10.32
CA LYS A 264 -17.05 6.07 -10.88
C LYS A 264 -16.60 7.31 -11.64
N LYS A 265 -15.63 8.08 -11.09
CA LYS A 265 -15.14 9.31 -11.69
C LYS A 265 -14.25 9.08 -12.90
N ALA A 266 -13.45 8.00 -12.86
CA ALA A 266 -12.67 7.53 -14.01
C ALA A 266 -13.53 6.89 -15.13
N GLY A 267 -14.81 6.59 -14.87
CA GLY A 267 -15.67 5.88 -15.83
C GLY A 267 -15.28 4.41 -16.06
N VAL A 268 -14.45 3.83 -15.19
CA VAL A 268 -13.90 2.49 -15.35
C VAL A 268 -14.71 1.47 -14.56
N LYS A 269 -15.00 0.34 -15.19
CA LYS A 269 -15.84 -0.73 -14.61
C LYS A 269 -15.02 -1.87 -13.99
N ASP A 270 -13.77 -2.03 -14.38
CA ASP A 270 -12.92 -3.15 -14.01
C ASP A 270 -11.68 -2.66 -13.23
N MET A 271 -11.38 -3.36 -12.14
CA MET A 271 -10.19 -3.14 -11.33
C MET A 271 -9.38 -4.43 -11.25
N PHE A 272 -8.12 -4.38 -11.66
CA PHE A 272 -7.16 -5.47 -11.46
C PHE A 272 -6.59 -5.38 -10.05
N VAL A 273 -6.57 -6.51 -9.33
CA VAL A 273 -6.05 -6.59 -7.94
C VAL A 273 -4.89 -7.60 -7.90
N PRO A 274 -3.66 -7.15 -8.18
CA PRO A 274 -2.50 -8.05 -8.34
C PRO A 274 -2.02 -8.73 -7.05
N LYS A 275 -2.46 -8.25 -5.87
CA LYS A 275 -2.00 -8.67 -4.54
C LYS A 275 -0.51 -8.38 -4.31
N VAL A 276 -0.02 -7.30 -4.87
CA VAL A 276 1.31 -6.73 -4.60
C VAL A 276 1.18 -5.45 -3.77
N GLY A 277 2.28 -4.98 -3.21
CA GLY A 277 2.36 -3.75 -2.44
C GLY A 277 3.79 -3.23 -2.37
N LEU A 278 4.01 -2.15 -1.62
CA LEU A 278 5.30 -1.48 -1.48
C LEU A 278 6.45 -2.45 -1.15
N ALA A 279 6.25 -3.39 -0.21
CA ALA A 279 7.27 -4.35 0.17
C ALA A 279 7.70 -5.27 -1.00
N ASP A 280 6.79 -5.62 -1.91
CA ASP A 280 7.13 -6.38 -3.12
C ASP A 280 8.06 -5.59 -4.04
N GLY A 281 7.81 -4.29 -4.20
CA GLY A 281 8.64 -3.40 -5.02
C GLY A 281 10.02 -3.17 -4.43
N ILE A 282 10.10 -2.96 -3.12
CA ILE A 282 11.38 -2.84 -2.41
C ILE A 282 12.23 -4.09 -2.64
N ILE A 283 11.66 -5.29 -2.54
CA ILE A 283 12.38 -6.54 -2.80
C ILE A 283 12.90 -6.61 -4.23
N ASN A 284 12.10 -6.17 -5.21
CA ASN A 284 12.53 -6.12 -6.61
C ASN A 284 13.74 -5.18 -6.78
N GLN A 285 13.69 -4.00 -6.18
CA GLN A 285 14.82 -3.04 -6.21
C GLN A 285 16.07 -3.59 -5.52
N LEU A 286 15.92 -4.26 -4.37
CA LEU A 286 17.06 -4.91 -3.68
C LEU A 286 17.70 -5.99 -4.56
N TYR A 287 16.89 -6.77 -5.27
CA TYR A 287 17.40 -7.77 -6.20
C TYR A 287 18.19 -7.14 -7.36
N ILE A 288 17.65 -6.08 -7.97
CA ILE A 288 18.34 -5.35 -9.05
C ILE A 288 19.69 -4.78 -8.55
N LYS A 289 19.67 -4.08 -7.42
CA LYS A 289 20.90 -3.55 -6.78
C LYS A 289 21.93 -4.67 -6.47
N HIS A 290 21.46 -5.85 -6.09
CA HIS A 290 22.34 -7.00 -5.83
C HIS A 290 23.01 -7.52 -7.11
N LEU A 291 22.26 -7.61 -8.22
CA LEU A 291 22.82 -8.01 -9.51
C LEU A 291 23.85 -7.01 -10.03
N GLU A 292 23.61 -5.71 -9.89
CA GLU A 292 24.55 -4.65 -10.27
C GLU A 292 25.90 -4.80 -9.51
N LYS A 293 25.86 -5.13 -8.21
CA LYS A 293 27.06 -5.39 -7.40
C LYS A 293 27.82 -6.66 -7.80
N LEU A 294 27.15 -7.65 -8.39
CA LEU A 294 27.78 -8.89 -8.87
C LEU A 294 28.35 -8.76 -10.28
N GLY A 295 27.84 -7.82 -11.08
CA GLY A 295 28.28 -7.58 -12.46
C GLY A 295 29.37 -6.50 -12.58
N SER A 296 29.66 -5.79 -11.48
CA SER A 296 30.76 -4.83 -11.34
C SER A 296 31.97 -5.48 -10.70
#